data_58efdbb99769621a8b79fb901b2a17ba
#
_entry.id   58efdbb99769621a8b79fb901b2a17ba
#
_cell.length_a   1.000
_cell.length_b   1.000
_cell.length_c   1.000
_cell.angle_alpha   90.00
_cell.angle_beta   90.00
_cell.angle_gamma   90.00
#
_symmetry.space_group_name_H-M   'P 1'
#
loop_
_entity.id
_entity.type
_entity.pdbx_description
1 polymer ?
#
loop_
_entity_poly.entity_id
_entity_poly.type
_entity_poly.pdbx_seq_one_letter_code
_entity_poly.pdbx_strand_id
1 'polypeptide(L)'
;MTETINPDIFREYDIRGLVDKDLTRDSTERIGKGIGTYIRRNGGRTLTVGYDMRVSSIPFRDNLIRGLNSTGCDVIDIGMVPTPVAYFSLYHLKPDGGVMITGSHNPSEFNGFKISHGLHSLYGESIQELRRLIDSNDFELGCGKLRYENILEDYIQGILDLVKISRSVKVVVDGGNGCFGIVGPKLLKQIGANITELYCEPDGNFPNHHPDPTVEKNMFDLGNKVKEEGAELGIGFDGDADRIGIVDEKGKILWGDQLLMIFA
;
A
#
# COMPACT_ATOMS: atom_id res chain seq x y z
N MET A 1 -9.15 2.60 32.14
CA MET A 1 -8.10 1.60 31.84
C MET A 1 -7.92 1.61 30.33
N THR A 2 -6.72 1.88 29.85
CA THR A 2 -6.43 1.81 28.40
C THR A 2 -6.54 0.35 27.98
N GLU A 3 -7.28 0.08 26.91
CA GLU A 3 -7.49 -1.25 26.36
C GLU A 3 -6.12 -1.81 25.90
N THR A 4 -5.84 -3.06 26.24
CA THR A 4 -4.60 -3.73 25.82
C THR A 4 -4.69 -4.03 24.33
N ILE A 5 -3.73 -3.57 23.53
CA ILE A 5 -3.66 -3.88 22.11
C ILE A 5 -3.26 -5.35 21.95
N ASN A 6 -3.96 -6.07 21.06
CA ASN A 6 -3.64 -7.45 20.74
C ASN A 6 -2.18 -7.56 20.24
N PRO A 7 -1.29 -8.29 20.92
CA PRO A 7 0.11 -8.44 20.53
C PRO A 7 0.31 -9.09 19.14
N ASP A 8 -0.63 -9.93 18.71
CA ASP A 8 -0.54 -10.70 17.47
C ASP A 8 -0.68 -9.85 16.20
N ILE A 9 -1.09 -8.57 16.35
CA ILE A 9 -1.13 -7.65 15.21
C ILE A 9 0.27 -7.16 14.81
N PHE A 10 1.25 -7.20 15.71
CA PHE A 10 2.64 -6.81 15.46
C PHE A 10 3.41 -7.96 14.82
N ARG A 11 3.32 -8.06 13.49
CA ARG A 11 3.91 -9.14 12.70
C ARG A 11 5.37 -8.88 12.36
N GLU A 12 5.95 -9.76 11.53
CA GLU A 12 7.36 -9.65 11.14
C GLU A 12 7.68 -8.40 10.32
N TYR A 13 6.75 -7.94 9.45
CA TYR A 13 7.02 -6.85 8.49
C TYR A 13 6.02 -5.69 8.59
N ASP A 14 4.95 -5.85 9.32
CA ASP A 14 3.87 -4.87 9.41
C ASP A 14 3.04 -5.02 10.70
N ILE A 15 2.15 -4.07 10.90
CA ILE A 15 1.06 -4.21 11.87
C ILE A 15 -0.19 -4.56 11.05
N ARG A 16 -0.90 -5.64 11.43
CA ARG A 16 -2.11 -6.07 10.71
C ARG A 16 -3.12 -6.75 11.63
N GLY A 17 -4.39 -6.32 11.54
CA GLY A 17 -5.45 -6.85 12.39
C GLY A 17 -6.84 -6.69 11.77
N LEU A 18 -7.83 -7.26 12.45
CA LEU A 18 -9.24 -7.10 12.13
C LEU A 18 -9.72 -5.70 12.53
N VAL A 19 -10.43 -5.05 11.63
CA VAL A 19 -11.07 -3.76 11.86
C VAL A 19 -12.12 -3.91 12.97
N ASP A 20 -12.24 -2.89 13.83
CA ASP A 20 -13.16 -2.81 14.96
C ASP A 20 -12.96 -3.86 16.08
N LYS A 21 -12.06 -4.83 15.89
CA LYS A 21 -11.68 -5.82 16.88
C LYS A 21 -10.26 -5.60 17.40
N ASP A 22 -9.28 -5.70 16.49
CA ASP A 22 -7.87 -5.53 16.82
C ASP A 22 -7.41 -4.08 16.56
N LEU A 23 -7.94 -3.49 15.49
CA LEU A 23 -7.66 -2.12 15.07
C LEU A 23 -8.92 -1.27 15.27
N THR A 24 -8.94 -0.56 16.40
CA THR A 24 -9.97 0.40 16.80
C THR A 24 -9.45 1.83 16.60
N ARG A 25 -10.30 2.83 16.85
CA ARG A 25 -9.87 4.23 16.87
C ARG A 25 -8.76 4.47 17.89
N ASP A 26 -8.91 3.93 19.10
CA ASP A 26 -7.95 4.11 20.20
C ASP A 26 -6.63 3.41 19.89
N SER A 27 -6.69 2.14 19.48
CA SER A 27 -5.47 1.39 19.13
C SER A 27 -4.71 2.05 17.97
N THR A 28 -5.41 2.58 16.96
CA THR A 28 -4.80 3.26 15.82
C THR A 28 -4.12 4.58 16.23
N GLU A 29 -4.74 5.38 17.11
CA GLU A 29 -4.11 6.59 17.63
C GLU A 29 -2.87 6.25 18.48
N ARG A 30 -2.95 5.21 19.31
CA ARG A 30 -1.81 4.74 20.12
C ARG A 30 -0.67 4.18 19.25
N ILE A 31 -1.00 3.48 18.16
CA ILE A 31 -0.02 3.05 17.16
C ILE A 31 0.68 4.29 16.56
N GLY A 32 -0.09 5.32 16.21
CA GLY A 32 0.47 6.59 15.75
C GLY A 32 1.42 7.24 16.77
N LYS A 33 1.06 7.25 18.06
CA LYS A 33 1.95 7.73 19.14
C LYS A 33 3.23 6.91 19.24
N GLY A 34 3.12 5.59 19.14
CA GLY A 34 4.28 4.70 19.15
C GLY A 34 5.23 4.96 17.98
N ILE A 35 4.67 5.02 16.75
CA ILE A 35 5.46 5.30 15.54
C ILE A 35 6.13 6.68 15.65
N GLY A 36 5.39 7.71 16.03
CA GLY A 36 5.92 9.06 16.18
C GLY A 36 7.04 9.12 17.23
N THR A 37 6.86 8.44 18.36
CA THR A 37 7.88 8.33 19.41
C THR A 37 9.14 7.63 18.89
N TYR A 38 8.97 6.49 18.19
CA TYR A 38 10.08 5.77 17.58
C TYR A 38 10.87 6.68 16.62
N ILE A 39 10.21 7.36 15.71
CA ILE A 39 10.84 8.28 14.75
C ILE A 39 11.56 9.43 15.49
N ARG A 40 10.91 10.03 16.50
CA ARG A 40 11.50 11.13 17.28
C ARG A 40 12.77 10.71 18.03
N ARG A 41 12.77 9.54 18.66
CA ARG A 41 13.93 9.01 19.39
C ARG A 41 15.08 8.59 18.47
N ASN A 42 14.77 8.30 17.20
CA ASN A 42 15.77 8.04 16.17
C ASN A 42 16.16 9.30 15.35
N GLY A 43 15.87 10.51 15.87
CA GLY A 43 16.33 11.78 15.30
C GLY A 43 15.45 12.34 14.19
N GLY A 44 14.35 11.67 13.83
CA GLY A 44 13.43 12.11 12.80
C GLY A 44 12.31 13.01 13.34
N ARG A 45 11.55 13.60 12.40
CA ARG A 45 10.42 14.47 12.72
C ARG A 45 9.28 14.41 11.70
N THR A 46 9.57 14.15 10.46
CA THR A 46 8.60 14.25 9.36
C THR A 46 8.29 12.87 8.79
N LEU A 47 7.00 12.54 8.64
CA LEU A 47 6.55 11.30 8.01
C LEU A 47 5.58 11.59 6.87
N THR A 48 5.64 10.76 5.82
CA THR A 48 4.54 10.65 4.86
C THR A 48 3.51 9.64 5.36
N VAL A 49 2.23 9.90 5.08
CA VAL A 49 1.12 8.96 5.34
C VAL A 49 0.31 8.79 4.06
N GLY A 50 0.28 7.58 3.53
CA GLY A 50 -0.59 7.17 2.45
C GLY A 50 -1.58 6.10 2.91
N TYR A 51 -2.65 5.88 2.14
CA TYR A 51 -3.64 4.87 2.47
C TYR A 51 -4.27 4.24 1.23
N ASP A 52 -4.77 3.01 1.39
CA ASP A 52 -5.48 2.28 0.33
C ASP A 52 -6.98 2.64 0.30
N MET A 53 -7.73 2.02 -0.65
CA MET A 53 -9.15 2.27 -0.91
C MET A 53 -10.10 1.64 0.12
N ARG A 54 -9.62 0.92 1.14
CA ARG A 54 -10.49 0.27 2.14
C ARG A 54 -11.33 1.28 2.89
N VAL A 55 -12.56 0.92 3.21
CA VAL A 55 -13.51 1.79 3.95
C VAL A 55 -12.93 2.25 5.29
N SER A 56 -12.14 1.39 5.95
CA SER A 56 -11.48 1.68 7.22
C SER A 56 -10.25 2.58 7.11
N SER A 57 -9.68 2.76 5.90
CA SER A 57 -8.40 3.45 5.76
C SER A 57 -8.46 4.94 6.07
N ILE A 58 -9.54 5.64 5.70
CA ILE A 58 -9.71 7.07 6.02
C ILE A 58 -9.84 7.30 7.54
N PRO A 59 -10.73 6.61 8.28
CA PRO A 59 -10.76 6.71 9.74
C PRO A 59 -9.43 6.38 10.41
N PHE A 60 -8.71 5.39 9.91
CA PHE A 60 -7.40 5.02 10.46
C PHE A 60 -6.35 6.08 10.19
N ARG A 61 -6.32 6.68 8.96
CA ARG A 61 -5.47 7.82 8.65
C ARG A 61 -5.67 8.96 9.65
N ASP A 62 -6.92 9.34 9.92
CA ASP A 62 -7.22 10.47 10.80
C ASP A 62 -6.75 10.22 12.24
N ASN A 63 -6.94 9.01 12.75
CA ASN A 63 -6.50 8.64 14.10
C ASN A 63 -4.98 8.47 14.19
N LEU A 64 -4.35 7.85 13.18
CA LEU A 64 -2.90 7.71 13.10
C LEU A 64 -2.22 9.07 13.08
N ILE A 65 -2.67 10.00 12.22
CA ILE A 65 -2.12 11.36 12.11
C ILE A 65 -2.27 12.12 13.43
N ARG A 66 -3.40 11.97 14.14
CA ARG A 66 -3.58 12.57 15.46
C ARG A 66 -2.53 12.03 16.44
N GLY A 67 -2.30 10.72 16.45
CA GLY A 67 -1.27 10.09 17.26
C GLY A 67 0.13 10.62 16.92
N LEU A 68 0.52 10.61 15.64
CA LEU A 68 1.81 11.11 15.16
C LEU A 68 2.03 12.58 15.57
N ASN A 69 1.06 13.45 15.29
CA ASN A 69 1.17 14.88 15.60
C ASN A 69 1.30 15.14 17.10
N SER A 70 0.65 14.32 17.96
CA SER A 70 0.73 14.45 19.41
C SER A 70 2.11 14.17 20.00
N THR A 71 3.01 13.51 19.24
CA THR A 71 4.40 13.28 19.60
C THR A 71 5.37 14.36 19.07
N GLY A 72 4.85 15.35 18.33
CA GLY A 72 5.63 16.40 17.68
C GLY A 72 6.15 16.04 16.29
N CYS A 73 5.67 14.94 15.69
CA CYS A 73 5.96 14.62 14.30
C CYS A 73 5.09 15.44 13.34
N ASP A 74 5.72 16.03 12.32
CA ASP A 74 5.04 16.65 11.22
C ASP A 74 4.61 15.58 10.19
N VAL A 75 3.41 15.69 9.66
CA VAL A 75 2.85 14.70 8.73
C VAL A 75 2.59 15.32 7.36
N ILE A 76 3.01 14.61 6.32
CA ILE A 76 2.69 14.87 4.92
C ILE A 76 1.69 13.79 4.49
N ASP A 77 0.41 14.15 4.41
CA ASP A 77 -0.62 13.26 3.90
C ASP A 77 -0.56 13.25 2.37
N ILE A 78 -0.22 12.10 1.79
CA ILE A 78 -0.11 11.91 0.33
C ILE A 78 -1.39 11.33 -0.29
N GLY A 79 -2.44 11.16 0.51
CA GLY A 79 -3.76 10.72 0.05
C GLY A 79 -3.87 9.21 -0.20
N MET A 80 -4.90 8.85 -0.98
CA MET A 80 -5.12 7.49 -1.43
C MET A 80 -4.15 7.16 -2.56
N VAL A 81 -3.27 6.18 -2.32
CA VAL A 81 -2.18 5.80 -3.23
C VAL A 81 -1.92 4.30 -3.19
N PRO A 82 -1.39 3.69 -4.26
CA PRO A 82 -0.81 2.35 -4.18
C PRO A 82 0.50 2.36 -3.37
N THR A 83 0.83 1.22 -2.76
CA THR A 83 2.06 1.06 -1.94
C THR A 83 3.35 1.50 -2.66
N PRO A 84 3.57 1.24 -3.97
CA PRO A 84 4.75 1.76 -4.67
C PRO A 84 4.85 3.29 -4.66
N VAL A 85 3.74 4.03 -4.71
CA VAL A 85 3.73 5.49 -4.60
C VAL A 85 4.09 5.94 -3.18
N ALA A 86 3.63 5.22 -2.16
CA ALA A 86 4.03 5.49 -0.78
C ALA A 86 5.54 5.32 -0.60
N TYR A 87 6.15 4.28 -1.17
CA TYR A 87 7.61 4.12 -1.16
C TYR A 87 8.33 5.20 -1.99
N PHE A 88 7.79 5.59 -3.14
CA PHE A 88 8.33 6.70 -3.93
C PHE A 88 8.37 8.00 -3.12
N SER A 89 7.37 8.25 -2.26
CA SER A 89 7.33 9.46 -1.42
C SER A 89 8.57 9.61 -0.53
N LEU A 90 9.16 8.49 -0.07
CA LEU A 90 10.36 8.50 0.77
C LEU A 90 11.58 9.07 0.03
N TYR A 91 11.70 8.79 -1.27
CA TYR A 91 12.78 9.31 -2.13
C TYR A 91 12.49 10.72 -2.61
N HIS A 92 11.24 11.00 -2.99
CA HIS A 92 10.83 12.26 -3.62
C HIS A 92 10.73 13.40 -2.61
N LEU A 93 10.00 13.20 -1.50
CA LEU A 93 9.79 14.22 -0.46
C LEU A 93 10.85 14.21 0.65
N LYS A 94 11.64 13.16 0.73
CA LYS A 94 12.73 12.96 1.71
C LYS A 94 12.30 13.19 3.17
N PRO A 95 11.19 12.58 3.63
CA PRO A 95 10.83 12.58 5.02
C PRO A 95 11.78 11.69 5.82
N ASP A 96 11.66 11.71 7.15
CA ASP A 96 12.40 10.82 8.05
C ASP A 96 11.80 9.41 8.12
N GLY A 97 10.60 9.23 7.56
CA GLY A 97 9.92 7.94 7.48
C GLY A 97 8.57 8.04 6.79
N GLY A 98 7.83 6.94 6.81
CA GLY A 98 6.50 6.91 6.20
C GLY A 98 5.62 5.78 6.74
N VAL A 99 4.32 5.94 6.58
CA VAL A 99 3.34 4.91 6.89
C VAL A 99 2.40 4.74 5.72
N MET A 100 2.25 3.50 5.26
CA MET A 100 1.21 3.10 4.32
C MET A 100 0.13 2.31 5.06
N ILE A 101 -1.10 2.83 5.05
CA ILE A 101 -2.26 2.19 5.66
C ILE A 101 -2.89 1.27 4.62
N THR A 102 -2.78 -0.03 4.83
CA THR A 102 -3.27 -1.03 3.88
C THR A 102 -3.46 -2.40 4.52
N GLY A 103 -4.45 -3.12 4.02
CA GLY A 103 -4.62 -4.55 4.27
C GLY A 103 -3.99 -5.43 3.18
N SER A 104 -3.34 -4.82 2.13
CA SER A 104 -2.77 -5.52 0.97
C SER A 104 -3.81 -6.49 0.34
N HIS A 105 -3.46 -7.75 0.19
CA HIS A 105 -4.32 -8.82 -0.34
C HIS A 105 -5.26 -9.45 0.71
N ASN A 106 -5.31 -8.96 1.96
CA ASN A 106 -6.24 -9.52 2.96
C ASN A 106 -7.70 -9.15 2.63
N PRO A 107 -8.69 -9.92 3.13
CA PRO A 107 -10.10 -9.57 3.04
C PRO A 107 -10.42 -8.14 3.53
N SER A 108 -11.59 -7.63 3.14
CA SER A 108 -11.99 -6.23 3.39
C SER A 108 -12.07 -5.86 4.87
N GLU A 109 -12.31 -6.82 5.74
CA GLU A 109 -12.35 -6.67 7.20
C GLU A 109 -10.99 -6.52 7.86
N PHE A 110 -9.89 -6.69 7.13
CA PHE A 110 -8.53 -6.44 7.62
C PHE A 110 -8.02 -5.07 7.18
N ASN A 111 -7.14 -4.51 8.00
CA ASN A 111 -6.30 -3.37 7.63
C ASN A 111 -4.98 -3.43 8.40
N GLY A 112 -4.07 -2.47 8.16
CA GLY A 112 -2.78 -2.48 8.83
C GLY A 112 -1.90 -1.30 8.46
N PHE A 113 -0.63 -1.38 8.88
CA PHE A 113 0.35 -0.30 8.72
C PHE A 113 1.68 -0.88 8.29
N LYS A 114 2.14 -0.54 7.08
CA LYS A 114 3.53 -0.72 6.65
C LYS A 114 4.30 0.53 7.05
N ILE A 115 5.36 0.38 7.82
CA ILE A 115 6.07 1.49 8.47
C ILE A 115 7.49 1.54 7.94
N SER A 116 7.98 2.73 7.61
CA SER A 116 9.36 2.96 7.18
C SER A 116 10.03 3.99 8.06
N HIS A 117 11.33 3.79 8.32
CA HIS A 117 12.25 4.78 8.90
C HIS A 117 13.35 5.06 7.88
N GLY A 118 13.53 6.32 7.51
CA GLY A 118 14.30 6.68 6.33
C GLY A 118 13.76 5.97 5.09
N LEU A 119 14.61 5.25 4.38
CA LEU A 119 14.26 4.50 3.17
C LEU A 119 13.98 3.00 3.43
N HIS A 120 14.02 2.56 4.68
CA HIS A 120 13.93 1.15 5.06
C HIS A 120 12.62 0.85 5.78
N SER A 121 11.96 -0.23 5.39
CA SER A 121 10.79 -0.75 6.13
C SER A 121 11.22 -1.27 7.50
N LEU A 122 10.38 -1.02 8.53
CA LEU A 122 10.57 -1.65 9.83
C LEU A 122 10.18 -3.14 9.73
N TYR A 123 10.97 -3.99 10.39
CA TYR A 123 10.73 -5.43 10.46
C TYR A 123 11.33 -6.03 11.73
N GLY A 124 10.91 -7.24 12.08
CA GLY A 124 11.46 -8.01 13.18
C GLY A 124 11.50 -7.25 14.51
N GLU A 125 12.69 -7.08 15.07
CA GLU A 125 12.89 -6.43 16.37
C GLU A 125 12.41 -4.97 16.41
N SER A 126 12.49 -4.22 15.30
CA SER A 126 12.00 -2.84 15.26
C SER A 126 10.48 -2.75 15.44
N ILE A 127 9.74 -3.72 14.91
CA ILE A 127 8.28 -3.83 15.14
C ILE A 127 8.00 -4.19 16.61
N GLN A 128 8.81 -5.06 17.22
CA GLN A 128 8.66 -5.43 18.64
C GLN A 128 9.06 -4.27 19.58
N GLU A 129 10.04 -3.46 19.20
CA GLU A 129 10.38 -2.22 19.92
C GLU A 129 9.20 -1.25 19.91
N LEU A 130 8.59 -1.03 18.75
CA LEU A 130 7.38 -0.22 18.61
C LEU A 130 6.25 -0.73 19.51
N ARG A 131 6.02 -2.06 19.53
CA ARG A 131 5.05 -2.68 20.43
C ARG A 131 5.35 -2.34 21.90
N ARG A 132 6.61 -2.50 22.37
CA ARG A 132 6.98 -2.18 23.76
C ARG A 132 6.71 -0.71 24.15
N LEU A 133 6.97 0.23 23.23
CA LEU A 133 6.64 1.65 23.44
C LEU A 133 5.13 1.84 23.62
N ILE A 134 4.33 1.16 22.81
CA ILE A 134 2.86 1.23 22.86
C ILE A 134 2.32 0.58 24.15
N ASP A 135 2.81 -0.60 24.50
CA ASP A 135 2.37 -1.34 25.70
C ASP A 135 2.70 -0.57 27.00
N SER A 136 3.85 0.08 27.07
CA SER A 136 4.28 0.88 28.23
C SER A 136 3.66 2.28 28.28
N ASN A 137 2.96 2.72 27.22
CA ASN A 137 2.53 4.11 27.01
C ASN A 137 3.67 5.14 27.17
N ASP A 138 4.88 4.75 26.80
CA ASP A 138 6.08 5.59 26.87
C ASP A 138 6.20 6.43 25.59
N PHE A 139 5.42 7.52 25.54
CA PHE A 139 5.29 8.36 24.36
C PHE A 139 5.97 9.71 24.53
N GLU A 140 6.66 10.16 23.48
CA GLU A 140 7.06 11.55 23.35
C GLU A 140 5.83 12.45 23.28
N LEU A 141 5.99 13.69 23.71
CA LEU A 141 4.93 14.70 23.67
C LEU A 141 5.36 15.87 22.79
N GLY A 142 4.42 16.40 22.02
CA GLY A 142 4.69 17.53 21.15
C GLY A 142 3.46 17.97 20.36
N CYS A 143 3.70 18.84 19.39
CA CYS A 143 2.66 19.33 18.48
C CYS A 143 3.25 19.38 17.06
N GLY A 144 2.90 18.40 16.25
CA GLY A 144 3.25 18.33 14.85
C GLY A 144 2.24 19.08 13.96
N LYS A 145 2.64 19.27 12.70
CA LYS A 145 1.81 19.91 11.66
C LYS A 145 1.36 18.88 10.66
N LEU A 146 0.20 19.13 10.05
CA LEU A 146 -0.30 18.36 8.91
C LEU A 146 -0.24 19.23 7.65
N ARG A 147 0.28 18.68 6.57
CA ARG A 147 0.12 19.22 5.22
C ARG A 147 -0.27 18.12 4.24
N TYR A 148 -0.84 18.51 3.12
CA TYR A 148 -1.25 17.60 2.05
C TYR A 148 -0.34 17.79 0.85
N GLU A 149 -0.01 16.67 0.18
CA GLU A 149 0.84 16.68 -1.01
C GLU A 149 0.33 15.63 -2.01
N ASN A 150 0.11 16.03 -3.26
CA ASN A 150 -0.25 15.08 -4.32
C ASN A 150 0.99 14.80 -5.18
N ILE A 151 1.47 13.57 -5.16
CA ILE A 151 2.69 13.14 -5.84
C ILE A 151 2.44 12.13 -6.98
N LEU A 152 1.17 11.93 -7.37
CA LEU A 152 0.82 10.93 -8.40
C LEU A 152 1.43 11.26 -9.76
N GLU A 153 1.39 12.54 -10.16
CA GLU A 153 1.99 12.98 -11.43
C GLU A 153 3.52 12.87 -11.40
N ASP A 154 4.14 13.21 -10.27
CA ASP A 154 5.60 13.08 -10.11
C ASP A 154 6.04 11.62 -10.17
N TYR A 155 5.25 10.70 -9.59
CA TYR A 155 5.48 9.26 -9.69
C TYR A 155 5.37 8.77 -11.14
N ILE A 156 4.30 9.17 -11.85
CA ILE A 156 4.12 8.81 -13.27
C ILE A 156 5.30 9.31 -14.09
N GLN A 157 5.67 10.59 -13.94
CA GLN A 157 6.78 11.16 -14.68
C GLN A 157 8.11 10.46 -14.38
N GLY A 158 8.35 10.15 -13.09
CA GLY A 158 9.55 9.39 -12.69
C GLY A 158 9.67 8.02 -13.36
N ILE A 159 8.54 7.31 -13.53
CA ILE A 159 8.54 6.03 -14.25
C ILE A 159 8.73 6.25 -15.77
N LEU A 160 8.09 7.25 -16.36
CA LEU A 160 8.23 7.56 -17.80
C LEU A 160 9.66 7.93 -18.19
N ASP A 161 10.41 8.54 -17.28
CA ASP A 161 11.82 8.87 -17.51
C ASP A 161 12.71 7.62 -17.54
N LEU A 162 12.30 6.55 -16.85
CA LEU A 162 13.08 5.31 -16.71
C LEU A 162 12.67 4.21 -17.71
N VAL A 163 11.36 4.14 -18.03
CA VAL A 163 10.79 3.01 -18.77
C VAL A 163 10.31 3.47 -20.15
N LYS A 164 10.78 2.78 -21.18
CA LYS A 164 10.31 2.94 -22.56
C LYS A 164 10.05 1.58 -23.18
N ILE A 165 8.89 1.41 -23.82
CA ILE A 165 8.62 0.21 -24.61
C ILE A 165 8.93 0.49 -26.08
N SER A 166 9.48 -0.52 -26.78
CA SER A 166 9.91 -0.40 -28.19
C SER A 166 8.74 -0.45 -29.17
N ARG A 167 7.59 -1.00 -28.74
CA ARG A 167 6.37 -1.09 -29.53
C ARG A 167 5.15 -1.07 -28.60
N SER A 168 4.01 -0.75 -29.14
CA SER A 168 2.75 -0.92 -28.40
C SER A 168 2.47 -2.40 -28.16
N VAL A 169 2.04 -2.73 -26.95
CA VAL A 169 1.65 -4.08 -26.54
C VAL A 169 0.19 -4.03 -26.11
N LYS A 170 -0.63 -4.97 -26.58
CA LYS A 170 -2.03 -5.09 -26.17
C LYS A 170 -2.12 -5.89 -24.88
N VAL A 171 -2.59 -5.27 -23.81
CA VAL A 171 -2.58 -5.82 -22.44
C VAL A 171 -3.94 -5.68 -21.79
N VAL A 172 -4.42 -6.72 -21.12
CA VAL A 172 -5.53 -6.59 -20.16
C VAL A 172 -4.93 -6.35 -18.78
N VAL A 173 -5.42 -5.34 -18.06
CA VAL A 173 -5.00 -5.04 -16.69
C VAL A 173 -6.16 -5.23 -15.74
N ASP A 174 -5.98 -6.03 -14.71
CA ASP A 174 -6.96 -6.29 -13.68
C ASP A 174 -6.52 -5.64 -12.37
N GLY A 175 -7.24 -4.60 -11.97
CA GLY A 175 -6.98 -3.88 -10.73
C GLY A 175 -7.59 -4.54 -9.49
N GLY A 176 -8.45 -5.55 -9.63
CA GLY A 176 -9.17 -6.20 -8.53
C GLY A 176 -9.91 -5.21 -7.61
N ASN A 177 -10.37 -4.07 -8.15
CA ASN A 177 -10.91 -2.93 -7.40
C ASN A 177 -9.91 -2.32 -6.37
N GLY A 178 -8.63 -2.58 -6.54
CA GLY A 178 -7.54 -2.09 -5.69
C GLY A 178 -6.99 -0.72 -6.10
N CYS A 179 -5.89 -0.33 -5.46
CA CYS A 179 -5.23 0.96 -5.69
C CYS A 179 -4.54 1.08 -7.04
N PHE A 180 -4.32 -0.03 -7.78
CA PHE A 180 -3.74 0.05 -9.14
C PHE A 180 -4.51 1.03 -10.03
N GLY A 181 -5.85 1.06 -9.93
CA GLY A 181 -6.70 1.92 -10.74
C GLY A 181 -6.43 3.42 -10.61
N ILE A 182 -5.80 3.85 -9.52
CA ILE A 182 -5.51 5.27 -9.24
C ILE A 182 -4.46 5.83 -10.21
N VAL A 183 -3.44 5.05 -10.55
CA VAL A 183 -2.29 5.51 -11.32
C VAL A 183 -1.92 4.58 -12.48
N GLY A 184 -2.15 3.28 -12.35
CA GLY A 184 -1.68 2.27 -13.28
C GLY A 184 -2.22 2.42 -14.72
N PRO A 185 -3.53 2.57 -14.93
CA PRO A 185 -4.09 2.72 -16.28
C PRO A 185 -3.53 3.94 -17.01
N LYS A 186 -3.41 5.09 -16.33
CA LYS A 186 -2.83 6.31 -16.89
C LYS A 186 -1.37 6.10 -17.26
N LEU A 187 -0.59 5.54 -16.33
CA LEU A 187 0.84 5.25 -16.53
C LEU A 187 1.07 4.34 -17.73
N LEU A 188 0.37 3.20 -17.81
CA LEU A 188 0.56 2.24 -18.88
C LEU A 188 0.18 2.80 -20.26
N LYS A 189 -0.89 3.60 -20.36
CA LYS A 189 -1.25 4.31 -21.59
C LYS A 189 -0.14 5.29 -22.02
N GLN A 190 0.45 6.03 -21.07
CA GLN A 190 1.52 6.99 -21.34
C GLN A 190 2.84 6.31 -21.73
N ILE A 191 3.13 5.11 -21.22
CA ILE A 191 4.27 4.29 -21.67
C ILE A 191 4.07 3.84 -23.13
N GLY A 192 2.82 3.81 -23.63
CA GLY A 192 2.47 3.43 -25.00
C GLY A 192 1.80 2.05 -25.12
N ALA A 193 1.38 1.44 -24.02
CA ALA A 193 0.61 0.20 -24.04
C ALA A 193 -0.83 0.47 -24.50
N ASN A 194 -1.41 -0.49 -25.25
CA ASN A 194 -2.82 -0.52 -25.57
C ASN A 194 -3.54 -1.39 -24.54
N ILE A 195 -4.17 -0.76 -23.54
CA ILE A 195 -4.74 -1.47 -22.40
C ILE A 195 -6.27 -1.64 -22.50
N THR A 196 -6.75 -2.79 -22.05
CA THR A 196 -8.14 -3.05 -21.66
C THR A 196 -8.20 -3.14 -20.14
N GLU A 197 -9.01 -2.29 -19.53
CA GLU A 197 -9.13 -2.20 -18.07
C GLU A 197 -10.20 -3.19 -17.56
N LEU A 198 -9.88 -3.95 -16.53
CA LEU A 198 -10.76 -4.85 -15.80
C LEU A 198 -10.70 -4.49 -14.31
N TYR A 199 -11.84 -4.18 -13.71
CA TYR A 199 -11.97 -3.87 -12.28
C TYR A 199 -10.98 -2.81 -11.75
N CYS A 200 -10.70 -1.78 -12.56
CA CYS A 200 -9.74 -0.72 -12.20
C CYS A 200 -10.37 0.43 -11.38
N GLU A 201 -11.69 0.45 -11.17
CA GLU A 201 -12.31 1.42 -10.26
C GLU A 201 -12.07 0.99 -8.80
N PRO A 202 -11.40 1.81 -7.95
CA PRO A 202 -11.12 1.46 -6.56
C PRO A 202 -12.39 1.30 -5.74
N ASP A 203 -12.57 0.14 -5.09
CA ASP A 203 -13.69 -0.14 -4.18
C ASP A 203 -13.23 -1.08 -3.06
N GLY A 204 -13.20 -0.57 -1.82
CA GLY A 204 -12.76 -1.33 -0.64
C GLY A 204 -13.64 -2.53 -0.25
N ASN A 205 -14.78 -2.73 -0.93
CA ASN A 205 -15.62 -3.92 -0.76
C ASN A 205 -15.22 -5.08 -1.68
N PHE A 206 -14.37 -4.83 -2.70
CA PHE A 206 -13.91 -5.83 -3.67
C PHE A 206 -15.06 -6.62 -4.32
N PRO A 207 -16.00 -5.96 -5.02
CA PRO A 207 -17.27 -6.58 -5.45
C PRO A 207 -17.11 -7.67 -6.52
N ASN A 208 -16.00 -7.72 -7.24
CA ASN A 208 -15.81 -8.65 -8.35
C ASN A 208 -15.07 -9.92 -7.92
N HIS A 209 -13.87 -9.78 -7.43
CA HIS A 209 -13.09 -10.87 -6.86
C HIS A 209 -12.14 -10.34 -5.77
N HIS A 210 -11.63 -11.25 -4.96
CA HIS A 210 -10.62 -10.90 -3.97
C HIS A 210 -9.29 -10.52 -4.67
N PRO A 211 -8.68 -9.35 -4.36
CA PRO A 211 -7.51 -8.85 -5.06
C PRO A 211 -6.21 -9.54 -4.59
N ASP A 212 -6.10 -10.82 -4.91
CA ASP A 212 -4.92 -11.63 -4.65
C ASP A 212 -4.56 -12.43 -5.91
N PRO A 213 -3.58 -11.98 -6.71
CA PRO A 213 -3.21 -12.63 -7.96
C PRO A 213 -2.41 -13.93 -7.74
N THR A 214 -2.11 -14.32 -6.51
CA THR A 214 -1.47 -15.61 -6.19
C THR A 214 -2.48 -16.74 -6.15
N VAL A 215 -3.77 -16.44 -6.16
CA VAL A 215 -4.86 -17.41 -6.11
C VAL A 215 -5.48 -17.58 -7.48
N GLU A 216 -5.37 -18.78 -8.05
CA GLU A 216 -5.77 -19.10 -9.43
C GLU A 216 -7.19 -18.62 -9.79
N LYS A 217 -8.17 -18.85 -8.91
CA LYS A 217 -9.56 -18.45 -9.16
C LYS A 217 -9.75 -16.94 -9.39
N ASN A 218 -8.89 -16.11 -8.77
CA ASN A 218 -8.95 -14.65 -8.91
C ASN A 218 -8.38 -14.17 -10.24
N MET A 219 -7.70 -15.05 -10.98
CA MET A 219 -7.10 -14.76 -12.29
C MET A 219 -7.99 -15.25 -13.47
N PHE A 220 -9.14 -15.90 -13.21
CA PHE A 220 -9.98 -16.46 -14.27
C PHE A 220 -10.56 -15.40 -15.18
N ASP A 221 -11.10 -14.32 -14.62
CA ASP A 221 -11.70 -13.24 -15.41
C ASP A 221 -10.64 -12.56 -16.28
N LEU A 222 -9.46 -12.32 -15.73
CA LEU A 222 -8.31 -11.80 -16.46
C LEU A 222 -7.93 -12.73 -17.64
N GLY A 223 -7.77 -14.04 -17.39
CA GLY A 223 -7.41 -15.01 -18.43
C GLY A 223 -8.47 -15.13 -19.52
N ASN A 224 -9.75 -15.04 -19.18
CA ASN A 224 -10.84 -15.03 -20.13
C ASN A 224 -10.85 -13.75 -20.96
N LYS A 225 -10.66 -12.59 -20.31
CA LYS A 225 -10.64 -11.29 -20.99
C LYS A 225 -9.46 -11.16 -21.95
N VAL A 226 -8.29 -11.70 -21.62
CA VAL A 226 -7.12 -11.76 -22.51
C VAL A 226 -7.47 -12.50 -23.81
N LYS A 227 -8.13 -13.67 -23.72
CA LYS A 227 -8.55 -14.45 -24.89
C LYS A 227 -9.61 -13.72 -25.71
N GLU A 228 -10.60 -13.14 -25.04
CA GLU A 228 -11.69 -12.39 -25.69
C GLU A 228 -11.16 -11.20 -26.51
N GLU A 229 -10.24 -10.44 -25.90
CA GLU A 229 -9.64 -9.26 -26.52
C GLU A 229 -8.52 -9.60 -27.54
N GLY A 230 -8.03 -10.84 -27.56
CA GLY A 230 -6.82 -11.19 -28.29
C GLY A 230 -5.62 -10.36 -27.82
N ALA A 231 -5.49 -10.18 -26.52
CA ALA A 231 -4.37 -9.46 -25.91
C ALA A 231 -3.13 -10.36 -25.85
N GLU A 232 -1.95 -9.75 -25.83
CA GLU A 232 -0.66 -10.46 -25.78
C GLU A 232 -0.37 -11.01 -24.39
N LEU A 233 -0.89 -10.34 -23.35
CA LEU A 233 -0.81 -10.77 -21.95
C LEU A 233 -1.88 -10.08 -21.09
N GLY A 234 -2.05 -10.61 -19.88
CA GLY A 234 -2.82 -9.97 -18.83
C GLY A 234 -1.99 -9.78 -17.57
N ILE A 235 -2.22 -8.69 -16.84
CA ILE A 235 -1.55 -8.37 -15.58
C ILE A 235 -2.61 -8.12 -14.52
N GLY A 236 -2.64 -8.96 -13.47
CA GLY A 236 -3.46 -8.76 -12.27
C GLY A 236 -2.65 -8.19 -11.12
N PHE A 237 -3.27 -7.32 -10.32
CA PHE A 237 -2.64 -6.65 -9.18
C PHE A 237 -3.33 -7.04 -7.87
N ASP A 238 -2.60 -6.99 -6.76
CA ASP A 238 -3.20 -7.09 -5.44
C ASP A 238 -3.77 -5.74 -4.95
N GLY A 239 -4.43 -5.75 -3.79
CA GLY A 239 -5.20 -4.61 -3.32
C GLY A 239 -4.42 -3.29 -3.22
N ASP A 240 -3.17 -3.32 -2.81
CA ASP A 240 -2.30 -2.13 -2.71
C ASP A 240 -1.26 -2.04 -3.84
N ALA A 241 -1.38 -2.91 -4.84
CA ALA A 241 -0.61 -2.93 -6.08
C ALA A 241 0.90 -3.05 -5.90
N ASP A 242 1.36 -3.80 -4.89
CA ASP A 242 2.77 -4.15 -4.71
C ASP A 242 3.11 -5.58 -5.18
N ARG A 243 2.10 -6.32 -5.66
CA ARG A 243 2.23 -7.67 -6.24
C ARG A 243 1.54 -7.75 -7.58
N ILE A 244 2.09 -8.61 -8.46
CA ILE A 244 1.53 -8.89 -9.78
C ILE A 244 1.35 -10.39 -9.99
N GLY A 245 0.31 -10.74 -10.77
CA GLY A 245 0.17 -12.02 -11.43
C GLY A 245 0.06 -11.80 -12.94
N ILE A 246 0.60 -12.71 -13.74
CA ILE A 246 0.60 -12.58 -15.19
C ILE A 246 -0.09 -13.80 -15.83
N VAL A 247 -0.84 -13.55 -16.90
CA VAL A 247 -1.35 -14.58 -17.79
C VAL A 247 -0.82 -14.35 -19.20
N ASP A 248 -0.54 -15.44 -19.93
CA ASP A 248 -0.11 -15.39 -21.33
C ASP A 248 -1.29 -15.13 -22.29
N GLU A 249 -1.02 -15.08 -23.59
CA GLU A 249 -2.01 -14.85 -24.65
C GLU A 249 -3.09 -15.94 -24.73
N LYS A 250 -2.89 -17.08 -24.08
CA LYS A 250 -3.85 -18.19 -23.98
C LYS A 250 -4.65 -18.16 -22.68
N GLY A 251 -4.40 -17.14 -21.84
CA GLY A 251 -5.00 -17.01 -20.51
C GLY A 251 -4.43 -17.98 -19.48
N LYS A 252 -3.23 -18.54 -19.72
CA LYS A 252 -2.53 -19.41 -18.78
C LYS A 252 -1.72 -18.58 -17.80
N ILE A 253 -1.83 -18.89 -16.52
CA ILE A 253 -1.06 -18.20 -15.45
C ILE A 253 0.41 -18.54 -15.56
N LEU A 254 1.26 -17.51 -15.50
CA LEU A 254 2.70 -17.63 -15.27
C LEU A 254 2.97 -17.42 -13.78
N TRP A 255 3.38 -18.49 -13.11
CA TRP A 255 3.62 -18.43 -11.67
C TRP A 255 4.90 -17.68 -11.32
N GLY A 256 5.02 -17.26 -10.05
CA GLY A 256 6.10 -16.38 -9.59
C GLY A 256 7.51 -16.89 -9.85
N ASP A 257 7.73 -18.21 -9.80
CA ASP A 257 9.01 -18.85 -10.15
C ASP A 257 9.34 -18.69 -11.65
N GLN A 258 8.35 -18.82 -12.53
CA GLN A 258 8.50 -18.58 -13.97
C GLN A 258 8.78 -17.09 -14.26
N LEU A 259 8.09 -16.18 -13.57
CA LEU A 259 8.34 -14.73 -13.69
C LEU A 259 9.74 -14.36 -13.23
N LEU A 260 10.22 -14.92 -12.13
CA LEU A 260 11.60 -14.70 -11.67
C LEU A 260 12.62 -15.14 -12.72
N MET A 261 12.40 -16.25 -13.45
CA MET A 261 13.27 -16.68 -14.54
C MET A 261 13.28 -15.72 -15.74
N ILE A 262 12.18 -14.99 -15.97
CA ILE A 262 12.08 -14.00 -17.05
C ILE A 262 12.84 -12.71 -16.66
N PHE A 263 12.82 -12.33 -15.38
CA PHE A 263 13.42 -11.09 -14.88
C PHE A 263 14.90 -11.23 -14.46
N ALA A 264 15.41 -12.47 -14.34
CA ALA A 264 16.81 -12.75 -13.96
C ALA A 264 17.76 -12.71 -15.15
#